data_627644d2d2f462fa4f6357b878e5d710
#
_entry.id   627644d2d2f462fa4f6357b878e5d710
#
_cell.length_a   1.000
_cell.length_b   1.000
_cell.length_c   1.000
_cell.angle_alpha   90.00
_cell.angle_beta   90.00
_cell.angle_gamma   90.00
#
_symmetry.space_group_name_H-M   'P 1'
#
loop_
_entity.id
_entity.type
_entity.pdbx_description
1 polymer ?
#
loop_
_entity_poly.entity_id
_entity_poly.type
_entity_poly.pdbx_seq_one_letter_code
_entity_poly.pdbx_strand_id
1 'polypeptide(L)'
;MKKPVSVVFESKGANIHGLFYKASGVGPLPTVILCHGFPGNKTDVLGLGERLMEEGFNAFSFNYRGTWGSEGLFTISNSLEDVVSAIRYAKSSFAIREFNVDLSSITIIGYSFGGGMALLGSLNDLTVRRVVYIAGGDLSEVGRMMQQNEGFRRAILKMIDQGTSESGFSSQSAEEGFGEVFANMDKYDLVKHAEALSNKNILIIGGWRDQENTVEHHILPLYRALQKHGAKQVQIEIFDADHSFTDVRIQLADGIVSWLKRTPSKNTMAS
;
A
#
# COMPACT_ATOMS: atom_id res chain seq x y z
N MET A 1 9.72 -15.29 19.65
CA MET A 1 8.74 -14.57 18.79
C MET A 1 7.84 -15.60 18.11
N LYS A 2 6.54 -15.35 17.98
CA LYS A 2 5.64 -16.20 17.17
C LYS A 2 5.99 -16.00 15.69
N LYS A 3 6.14 -17.12 14.97
CA LYS A 3 6.38 -17.05 13.53
C LYS A 3 5.08 -16.67 12.79
N PRO A 4 5.16 -15.90 11.69
CA PRO A 4 4.00 -15.63 10.86
C PRO A 4 3.45 -16.94 10.27
N VAL A 5 2.14 -16.96 10.04
CA VAL A 5 1.43 -18.11 9.44
C VAL A 5 1.37 -17.88 7.93
N SER A 6 1.82 -18.86 7.14
CA SER A 6 1.62 -18.84 5.69
C SER A 6 0.15 -19.04 5.38
N VAL A 7 -0.40 -18.18 4.52
CA VAL A 7 -1.79 -18.26 4.07
C VAL A 7 -1.84 -18.19 2.55
N VAL A 8 -2.92 -18.76 2.00
CA VAL A 8 -3.24 -18.66 0.57
C VAL A 8 -4.67 -18.17 0.45
N PHE A 9 -4.89 -17.19 -0.42
CA PHE A 9 -6.23 -16.70 -0.74
C PHE A 9 -6.40 -16.53 -2.25
N GLU A 10 -7.63 -16.50 -2.70
CA GLU A 10 -7.95 -16.37 -4.12
C GLU A 10 -8.09 -14.90 -4.53
N SER A 11 -7.48 -14.54 -5.66
CA SER A 11 -7.72 -13.30 -6.38
C SER A 11 -8.02 -13.60 -7.85
N LYS A 12 -9.29 -13.47 -8.25
CA LYS A 12 -9.72 -13.66 -9.64
C LYS A 12 -9.27 -15.02 -10.24
N GLY A 13 -9.40 -16.08 -9.46
CA GLY A 13 -9.05 -17.46 -9.85
C GLY A 13 -7.58 -17.82 -9.69
N ALA A 14 -6.72 -16.91 -9.23
CA ALA A 14 -5.32 -17.16 -8.93
C ALA A 14 -5.08 -17.30 -7.43
N ASN A 15 -4.24 -18.27 -7.03
CA ASN A 15 -3.81 -18.44 -5.65
C ASN A 15 -2.71 -17.44 -5.28
N ILE A 16 -2.98 -16.63 -4.29
CA ILE A 16 -2.09 -15.59 -3.78
C ILE A 16 -1.47 -16.03 -2.46
N HIS A 17 -0.15 -15.98 -2.37
CA HIS A 17 0.58 -16.32 -1.17
C HIS A 17 0.75 -15.11 -0.24
N GLY A 18 0.37 -15.30 1.03
CA GLY A 18 0.49 -14.28 2.07
C GLY A 18 1.17 -14.77 3.34
N LEU A 19 1.45 -13.84 4.24
CA LEU A 19 1.90 -14.07 5.61
C LEU A 19 0.96 -13.35 6.56
N PHE A 20 0.49 -14.05 7.58
CA PHE A 20 -0.34 -13.48 8.63
C PHE A 20 0.44 -13.49 9.96
N TYR A 21 0.74 -12.31 10.46
CA TYR A 21 1.38 -12.05 11.75
C TYR A 21 0.27 -11.89 12.79
N LYS A 22 -0.01 -12.98 13.52
CA LYS A 22 -1.10 -12.99 14.52
C LYS A 22 -0.64 -12.40 15.84
N ALA A 23 -1.17 -11.25 16.19
CA ALA A 23 -0.91 -10.62 17.48
C ALA A 23 -1.44 -11.45 18.65
N SER A 24 -0.96 -11.13 19.85
CA SER A 24 -1.49 -11.68 21.10
C SER A 24 -2.54 -10.73 21.67
N GLY A 25 -3.68 -11.26 22.10
CA GLY A 25 -4.75 -10.47 22.67
C GLY A 25 -6.02 -11.29 22.91
N VAL A 26 -6.95 -10.71 23.64
CA VAL A 26 -8.28 -11.30 23.91
C VAL A 26 -9.32 -10.54 23.09
N GLY A 27 -10.19 -11.27 22.40
CA GLY A 27 -11.24 -10.68 21.55
C GLY A 27 -10.77 -10.29 20.16
N PRO A 28 -11.59 -9.54 19.41
CA PRO A 28 -11.25 -9.06 18.07
C PRO A 28 -10.05 -8.10 18.12
N LEU A 29 -9.10 -8.28 17.18
CA LEU A 29 -7.86 -7.53 17.11
C LEU A 29 -7.82 -6.63 15.87
N PRO A 30 -7.33 -5.38 16.01
CA PRO A 30 -7.12 -4.51 14.87
C PRO A 30 -6.15 -5.16 13.87
N THR A 31 -6.47 -5.05 12.60
CA THR A 31 -5.74 -5.76 11.54
C THR A 31 -5.22 -4.79 10.49
N VAL A 32 -3.94 -4.92 10.14
CA VAL A 32 -3.25 -4.09 9.17
C VAL A 32 -2.92 -4.94 7.94
N ILE A 33 -3.38 -4.52 6.76
CA ILE A 33 -3.00 -5.12 5.48
C ILE A 33 -1.79 -4.38 4.96
N LEU A 34 -0.71 -5.09 4.61
CA LEU A 34 0.55 -4.54 4.15
C LEU A 34 0.73 -4.80 2.65
N CYS A 35 0.83 -3.73 1.86
CA CYS A 35 1.08 -3.74 0.43
C CYS A 35 2.54 -3.35 0.17
N HIS A 36 3.35 -4.31 -0.31
CA HIS A 36 4.78 -4.08 -0.55
C HIS A 36 5.04 -3.25 -1.83
N GLY A 37 6.24 -2.66 -1.90
CA GLY A 37 6.74 -1.98 -3.10
C GLY A 37 7.18 -2.95 -4.19
N PHE A 38 7.57 -2.41 -5.33
CA PHE A 38 8.16 -3.18 -6.44
C PHE A 38 9.70 -3.10 -6.38
N PRO A 39 10.44 -4.20 -6.59
CA PRO A 39 10.03 -5.59 -6.77
C PRO A 39 9.96 -6.41 -5.46
N GLY A 40 9.52 -5.80 -4.37
CA GLY A 40 9.45 -6.39 -3.02
C GLY A 40 8.57 -7.63 -2.91
N ASN A 41 8.42 -8.12 -1.68
CA ASN A 41 7.62 -9.32 -1.40
C ASN A 41 6.93 -9.22 -0.03
N LYS A 42 6.09 -10.21 0.29
CA LYS A 42 5.32 -10.27 1.54
C LYS A 42 6.16 -10.31 2.83
N THR A 43 7.44 -10.61 2.76
CA THR A 43 8.30 -10.68 3.96
C THR A 43 8.98 -9.35 4.28
N ASP A 44 9.10 -8.47 3.29
CA ASP A 44 9.80 -7.20 3.44
C ASP A 44 8.89 -6.00 3.10
N VAL A 45 8.05 -5.64 4.06
CA VAL A 45 7.32 -4.36 4.03
C VAL A 45 7.90 -3.47 5.14
N LEU A 46 9.14 -3.03 4.97
CA LEU A 46 9.89 -2.17 5.90
C LEU A 46 10.00 -2.72 7.34
N GLY A 47 9.92 -4.06 7.52
CA GLY A 47 9.93 -4.69 8.84
C GLY A 47 8.63 -4.52 9.64
N LEU A 48 7.57 -3.95 9.06
CA LEU A 48 6.34 -3.60 9.77
C LEU A 48 5.54 -4.82 10.24
N GLY A 49 5.65 -5.99 9.59
CA GLY A 49 4.84 -7.17 9.94
C GLY A 49 5.07 -7.62 11.39
N GLU A 50 6.32 -7.84 11.77
CA GLU A 50 6.70 -8.26 13.13
C GLU A 50 6.46 -7.13 14.14
N ARG A 51 6.86 -5.90 13.81
CA ARG A 51 6.68 -4.74 14.69
C ARG A 51 5.22 -4.53 15.06
N LEU A 52 4.30 -4.59 14.11
CA LEU A 52 2.87 -4.43 14.34
C LEU A 52 2.32 -5.57 15.22
N MET A 53 2.75 -6.81 14.97
CA MET A 53 2.35 -7.95 15.78
C MET A 53 2.76 -7.79 17.26
N GLU A 54 3.96 -7.29 17.52
CA GLU A 54 4.46 -7.00 18.87
C GLU A 54 3.66 -5.91 19.57
N GLU A 55 3.13 -4.95 18.81
CA GLU A 55 2.34 -3.83 19.31
C GLU A 55 0.83 -4.12 19.44
N GLY A 56 0.42 -5.39 19.21
CA GLY A 56 -0.95 -5.84 19.40
C GLY A 56 -1.86 -5.71 18.17
N PHE A 57 -1.28 -5.47 16.99
CA PHE A 57 -2.00 -5.45 15.72
C PHE A 57 -1.75 -6.76 14.97
N ASN A 58 -2.79 -7.39 14.44
CA ASN A 58 -2.57 -8.33 13.37
C ASN A 58 -1.97 -7.62 12.16
N ALA A 59 -1.00 -8.26 11.49
CA ALA A 59 -0.51 -7.76 10.21
C ALA A 59 -0.66 -8.85 9.14
N PHE A 60 -1.11 -8.48 7.97
CA PHE A 60 -1.31 -9.38 6.84
C PHE A 60 -0.62 -8.82 5.60
N SER A 61 0.41 -9.47 5.13
CA SER A 61 1.12 -9.14 3.89
C SER A 61 0.92 -10.23 2.85
N PHE A 62 1.02 -9.86 1.57
CA PHE A 62 0.83 -10.81 0.46
C PHE A 62 1.72 -10.44 -0.72
N ASN A 63 1.98 -11.42 -1.60
CA ASN A 63 2.62 -11.21 -2.89
C ASN A 63 1.55 -10.95 -3.95
N TYR A 64 1.77 -10.01 -4.85
CA TYR A 64 0.85 -9.80 -6.00
C TYR A 64 0.85 -11.00 -6.93
N ARG A 65 -0.17 -11.14 -7.78
CA ARG A 65 -0.22 -12.13 -8.86
C ARG A 65 1.07 -12.13 -9.68
N GLY A 66 1.53 -13.31 -10.07
CA GLY A 66 2.74 -13.49 -10.87
C GLY A 66 4.05 -13.21 -10.13
N THR A 67 4.02 -12.95 -8.80
CA THR A 67 5.24 -12.64 -8.02
C THR A 67 5.46 -13.64 -6.91
N TRP A 68 6.73 -14.01 -6.67
CA TRP A 68 7.16 -14.79 -5.49
C TRP A 68 6.28 -16.00 -5.15
N GLY A 69 5.89 -16.77 -6.17
CA GLY A 69 5.10 -17.99 -6.02
C GLY A 69 3.58 -17.80 -6.05
N SER A 70 3.08 -16.56 -6.06
CA SER A 70 1.66 -16.31 -6.38
C SER A 70 1.40 -16.61 -7.85
N GLU A 71 0.26 -17.24 -8.13
CA GLU A 71 -0.13 -17.59 -9.50
C GLU A 71 -0.53 -16.36 -10.33
N GLY A 72 -0.69 -16.57 -11.65
CA GLY A 72 -1.17 -15.56 -12.59
C GLY A 72 -0.10 -14.65 -13.13
N LEU A 73 -0.46 -13.44 -13.52
CA LEU A 73 0.40 -12.48 -14.20
C LEU A 73 0.48 -11.17 -13.40
N PHE A 74 1.69 -10.69 -13.16
CA PHE A 74 1.91 -9.37 -12.57
C PHE A 74 1.60 -8.28 -13.60
N THR A 75 0.56 -7.51 -13.33
CA THR A 75 0.17 -6.29 -14.04
C THR A 75 -0.29 -5.24 -13.04
N ILE A 76 -0.35 -3.99 -13.45
CA ILE A 76 -0.80 -2.90 -12.58
C ILE A 76 -2.27 -3.09 -12.18
N SER A 77 -3.15 -3.44 -13.13
CA SER A 77 -4.57 -3.69 -12.84
C SER A 77 -4.77 -4.92 -11.95
N ASN A 78 -4.01 -5.99 -12.19
CA ASN A 78 -4.06 -7.18 -11.36
C ASN A 78 -3.62 -6.88 -9.92
N SER A 79 -2.59 -6.07 -9.74
CA SER A 79 -2.10 -5.68 -8.42
C SER A 79 -3.16 -4.89 -7.62
N LEU A 80 -3.90 -4.00 -8.29
CA LEU A 80 -5.01 -3.30 -7.66
C LEU A 80 -6.14 -4.25 -7.24
N GLU A 81 -6.51 -5.21 -8.10
CA GLU A 81 -7.50 -6.24 -7.78
C GLU A 81 -7.04 -7.15 -6.63
N ASP A 82 -5.75 -7.43 -6.53
CA ASP A 82 -5.18 -8.24 -5.45
C ASP A 82 -5.27 -7.52 -4.09
N VAL A 83 -5.09 -6.20 -4.05
CA VAL A 83 -5.37 -5.41 -2.84
C VAL A 83 -6.84 -5.54 -2.43
N VAL A 84 -7.78 -5.43 -3.37
CA VAL A 84 -9.22 -5.60 -3.09
C VAL A 84 -9.51 -7.02 -2.59
N SER A 85 -8.87 -8.03 -3.17
CA SER A 85 -9.02 -9.43 -2.73
C SER A 85 -8.40 -9.67 -1.36
N ALA A 86 -7.27 -9.03 -1.04
CA ALA A 86 -6.65 -9.07 0.29
C ALA A 86 -7.56 -8.45 1.36
N ILE A 87 -8.23 -7.32 1.05
CA ILE A 87 -9.25 -6.73 1.94
C ILE A 87 -10.38 -7.73 2.20
N ARG A 88 -10.88 -8.37 1.14
CA ARG A 88 -11.96 -9.37 1.23
C ARG A 88 -11.52 -10.59 2.05
N TYR A 89 -10.28 -11.06 1.84
CA TYR A 89 -9.73 -12.17 2.62
C TYR A 89 -9.62 -11.81 4.11
N ALA A 90 -9.09 -10.64 4.46
CA ALA A 90 -8.99 -10.19 5.84
C ALA A 90 -10.37 -10.10 6.53
N LYS A 91 -11.44 -9.89 5.76
CA LYS A 91 -12.84 -9.86 6.24
C LYS A 91 -13.56 -11.21 6.15
N SER A 92 -12.91 -12.25 5.68
CA SER A 92 -13.52 -13.56 5.54
C SER A 92 -13.86 -14.18 6.90
N SER A 93 -14.87 -15.05 6.91
CA SER A 93 -15.21 -15.84 8.11
C SER A 93 -14.04 -16.70 8.60
N PHE A 94 -13.15 -17.11 7.69
CA PHE A 94 -11.91 -17.82 8.02
C PHE A 94 -10.96 -16.90 8.83
N ALA A 95 -10.62 -15.71 8.30
CA ALA A 95 -9.70 -14.80 8.96
C ALA A 95 -10.24 -14.31 10.31
N ILE A 96 -11.55 -14.06 10.41
CA ILE A 96 -12.19 -13.69 11.68
C ILE A 96 -12.02 -14.79 12.72
N ARG A 97 -12.31 -16.04 12.37
CA ARG A 97 -12.21 -17.16 13.34
C ARG A 97 -10.77 -17.50 13.68
N GLU A 98 -9.89 -17.56 12.67
CA GLU A 98 -8.52 -18.02 12.85
C GLU A 98 -7.62 -16.95 13.49
N PHE A 99 -7.81 -15.69 13.12
CA PHE A 99 -6.93 -14.59 13.51
C PHE A 99 -7.60 -13.54 14.40
N ASN A 100 -8.85 -13.74 14.79
CA ASN A 100 -9.63 -12.78 15.61
C ASN A 100 -9.69 -11.38 15.00
N VAL A 101 -9.87 -11.25 13.68
CA VAL A 101 -9.91 -9.96 12.99
C VAL A 101 -11.08 -9.12 13.47
N ASP A 102 -10.80 -7.87 13.87
CA ASP A 102 -11.80 -6.84 14.13
C ASP A 102 -12.19 -6.16 12.81
N LEU A 103 -13.40 -6.44 12.33
CA LEU A 103 -13.93 -5.86 11.08
C LEU A 103 -14.09 -4.33 11.14
N SER A 104 -14.21 -3.76 12.33
CA SER A 104 -14.33 -2.31 12.52
C SER A 104 -12.99 -1.58 12.51
N SER A 105 -11.87 -2.33 12.58
CA SER A 105 -10.52 -1.80 12.73
C SER A 105 -9.53 -2.40 11.73
N ILE A 106 -9.88 -2.27 10.43
CA ILE A 106 -8.99 -2.64 9.33
C ILE A 106 -8.30 -1.39 8.79
N THR A 107 -6.97 -1.44 8.71
CA THR A 107 -6.11 -0.40 8.13
C THR A 107 -5.33 -0.99 6.96
N ILE A 108 -5.07 -0.21 5.91
CA ILE A 108 -4.15 -0.60 4.84
C ILE A 108 -2.91 0.28 4.94
N ILE A 109 -1.74 -0.34 4.85
CA ILE A 109 -0.45 0.35 4.75
C ILE A 109 0.19 -0.06 3.44
N GLY A 110 0.60 0.91 2.63
CA GLY A 110 1.31 0.64 1.40
C GLY A 110 2.61 1.42 1.30
N TYR A 111 3.64 0.75 0.80
CA TYR A 111 4.97 1.32 0.56
C TYR A 111 5.27 1.38 -0.93
N SER A 112 5.82 2.50 -1.41
CA SER A 112 6.23 2.69 -2.80
C SER A 112 5.08 2.38 -3.79
N PHE A 113 5.25 1.47 -4.74
CA PHE A 113 4.17 0.97 -5.60
C PHE A 113 2.93 0.55 -4.81
N GLY A 114 3.15 -0.20 -3.71
CA GLY A 114 2.06 -0.61 -2.81
C GLY A 114 1.31 0.55 -2.16
N GLY A 115 1.94 1.72 -2.02
CA GLY A 115 1.31 2.94 -1.50
C GLY A 115 0.17 3.41 -2.41
N GLY A 116 0.45 3.56 -3.71
CA GLY A 116 -0.57 3.90 -4.70
C GLY A 116 -1.69 2.85 -4.75
N MET A 117 -1.32 1.56 -4.78
CA MET A 117 -2.29 0.46 -4.78
C MET A 117 -3.15 0.44 -3.51
N ALA A 118 -2.59 0.75 -2.34
CA ALA A 118 -3.32 0.81 -1.06
C ALA A 118 -4.39 1.91 -1.07
N LEU A 119 -4.05 3.12 -1.52
CA LEU A 119 -5.01 4.22 -1.63
C LEU A 119 -6.14 3.88 -2.62
N LEU A 120 -5.80 3.47 -3.84
CA LEU A 120 -6.78 3.11 -4.86
C LEU A 120 -7.63 1.90 -4.46
N GLY A 121 -7.02 0.87 -3.90
CA GLY A 121 -7.71 -0.31 -3.40
C GLY A 121 -8.69 0.00 -2.26
N SER A 122 -8.35 0.96 -1.40
CA SER A 122 -9.22 1.39 -0.31
C SER A 122 -10.50 2.06 -0.78
N LEU A 123 -10.55 2.59 -1.99
CA LEU A 123 -11.76 3.18 -2.58
C LEU A 123 -12.84 2.13 -2.91
N ASN A 124 -12.44 0.87 -3.09
CA ASN A 124 -13.36 -0.24 -3.38
C ASN A 124 -14.05 -0.79 -2.12
N ASP A 125 -13.69 -0.28 -0.93
CA ASP A 125 -14.30 -0.70 0.32
C ASP A 125 -14.42 0.48 1.29
N LEU A 126 -15.64 0.98 1.45
CA LEU A 126 -15.93 2.16 2.28
C LEU A 126 -15.72 1.91 3.78
N THR A 127 -15.65 0.65 4.21
CA THR A 127 -15.39 0.33 5.62
C THR A 127 -13.91 0.39 5.98
N VAL A 128 -13.01 0.35 4.98
CA VAL A 128 -11.58 0.64 5.15
C VAL A 128 -11.41 2.16 5.20
N ARG A 129 -11.36 2.68 6.41
CA ARG A 129 -11.30 4.14 6.64
C ARG A 129 -9.90 4.67 6.90
N ARG A 130 -8.94 3.80 7.18
CA ARG A 130 -7.58 4.19 7.58
C ARG A 130 -6.57 3.68 6.56
N VAL A 131 -5.72 4.57 6.06
CA VAL A 131 -4.67 4.24 5.10
C VAL A 131 -3.37 4.94 5.48
N VAL A 132 -2.24 4.22 5.42
CA VAL A 132 -0.90 4.80 5.49
C VAL A 132 -0.25 4.68 4.12
N TYR A 133 0.21 5.80 3.59
CA TYR A 133 0.87 5.93 2.30
C TYR A 133 2.33 6.30 2.55
N ILE A 134 3.26 5.35 2.33
CA ILE A 134 4.67 5.50 2.65
C ILE A 134 5.47 5.58 1.36
N ALA A 135 6.13 6.72 1.10
CA ALA A 135 6.92 6.97 -0.12
C ALA A 135 6.21 6.44 -1.37
N GLY A 136 4.90 6.62 -1.41
CA GLY A 136 4.06 5.98 -2.41
C GLY A 136 4.20 6.64 -3.78
N GLY A 137 4.03 5.85 -4.85
CA GLY A 137 4.03 6.31 -6.23
C GLY A 137 2.61 6.63 -6.73
N ASP A 138 2.43 7.78 -7.34
CA ASP A 138 1.29 8.08 -8.22
C ASP A 138 1.67 7.67 -9.65
N LEU A 139 1.08 6.59 -10.14
CA LEU A 139 1.44 6.05 -11.45
C LEU A 139 1.10 6.99 -12.62
N SER A 140 0.08 7.82 -12.45
CA SER A 140 -0.23 8.84 -13.45
C SER A 140 0.82 9.94 -13.48
N GLU A 141 1.37 10.33 -12.33
CA GLU A 141 2.48 11.29 -12.29
C GLU A 141 3.73 10.69 -12.94
N VAL A 142 4.09 9.46 -12.62
CA VAL A 142 5.17 8.75 -13.31
C VAL A 142 4.93 8.74 -14.81
N GLY A 143 3.72 8.41 -15.26
CA GLY A 143 3.33 8.43 -16.67
C GLY A 143 3.49 9.82 -17.31
N ARG A 144 3.08 10.90 -16.64
CA ARG A 144 3.28 12.29 -17.11
C ARG A 144 4.77 12.63 -17.26
N MET A 145 5.58 12.27 -16.26
CA MET A 145 7.04 12.48 -16.32
C MET A 145 7.67 11.70 -17.48
N MET A 146 7.23 10.46 -17.72
CA MET A 146 7.71 9.64 -18.86
C MET A 146 7.33 10.26 -20.21
N GLN A 147 6.15 10.88 -20.32
CA GLN A 147 5.74 11.58 -21.56
C GLN A 147 6.54 12.85 -21.82
N GLN A 148 7.00 13.51 -20.76
CA GLN A 148 7.75 14.76 -20.84
C GLN A 148 9.27 14.56 -21.01
N ASN A 149 9.81 13.41 -20.57
CA ASN A 149 11.24 13.14 -20.52
C ASN A 149 11.56 11.71 -21.00
N GLU A 150 12.06 11.60 -22.22
CA GLU A 150 12.42 10.32 -22.83
C GLU A 150 13.57 9.59 -22.11
N GLY A 151 14.50 10.33 -21.49
CA GLY A 151 15.56 9.75 -20.67
C GLY A 151 15.01 9.09 -19.41
N PHE A 152 14.08 9.78 -18.73
CA PHE A 152 13.37 9.25 -17.58
C PHE A 152 12.54 8.02 -17.97
N ARG A 153 11.79 8.10 -19.08
CA ARG A 153 11.03 6.96 -19.60
C ARG A 153 11.89 5.71 -19.78
N ARG A 154 13.01 5.82 -20.48
CA ARG A 154 13.93 4.67 -20.69
C ARG A 154 14.47 4.13 -19.36
N ALA A 155 14.80 5.01 -18.41
CA ALA A 155 15.30 4.58 -17.11
C ALA A 155 14.25 3.78 -16.32
N ILE A 156 13.00 4.25 -16.26
CA ILE A 156 11.89 3.58 -15.58
C ILE A 156 11.58 2.22 -16.23
N LEU A 157 11.44 2.17 -17.56
CA LEU A 157 11.14 0.91 -18.25
C LEU A 157 12.25 -0.12 -18.02
N LYS A 158 13.52 0.30 -18.14
CA LYS A 158 14.66 -0.58 -17.87
C LYS A 158 14.68 -1.10 -16.44
N MET A 159 14.43 -0.22 -15.44
CA MET A 159 14.40 -0.59 -14.04
C MET A 159 13.32 -1.66 -13.77
N ILE A 160 12.14 -1.51 -14.37
CA ILE A 160 11.02 -2.44 -14.17
C ILE A 160 11.31 -3.78 -14.85
N ASP A 161 11.73 -3.78 -16.11
CA ASP A 161 12.08 -5.02 -16.84
C ASP A 161 13.22 -5.78 -16.14
N GLN A 162 14.22 -5.05 -15.64
CA GLN A 162 15.31 -5.64 -14.88
C GLN A 162 14.79 -6.23 -13.55
N GLY A 163 13.99 -5.48 -12.78
CA GLY A 163 13.44 -5.95 -11.51
C GLY A 163 12.53 -7.17 -11.67
N THR A 164 11.69 -7.22 -12.70
CA THR A 164 10.83 -8.37 -12.99
C THR A 164 11.64 -9.59 -13.39
N SER A 165 12.65 -9.42 -14.24
CA SER A 165 13.54 -10.49 -14.71
C SER A 165 14.39 -11.07 -13.57
N GLU A 166 15.05 -10.23 -12.79
CA GLU A 166 15.91 -10.65 -11.67
C GLU A 166 15.11 -11.34 -10.56
N SER A 167 13.87 -10.92 -10.35
CA SER A 167 12.97 -11.50 -9.35
C SER A 167 12.22 -12.73 -9.85
N GLY A 168 12.31 -13.07 -11.14
CA GLY A 168 11.64 -14.22 -11.73
C GLY A 168 10.11 -14.08 -11.75
N PHE A 169 9.60 -12.85 -11.96
CA PHE A 169 8.16 -12.60 -12.02
C PHE A 169 7.56 -13.10 -13.33
N SER A 170 6.35 -13.63 -13.25
CA SER A 170 5.48 -13.79 -14.41
C SER A 170 4.77 -12.46 -14.66
N SER A 171 5.33 -11.63 -15.55
CA SER A 171 4.86 -10.27 -15.80
C SER A 171 4.76 -9.97 -17.29
N GLN A 172 3.96 -8.98 -17.65
CA GLN A 172 4.09 -8.29 -18.94
C GLN A 172 5.35 -7.41 -18.94
N SER A 173 5.77 -6.95 -20.12
CA SER A 173 6.86 -5.97 -20.22
C SER A 173 6.51 -4.65 -19.55
N ALA A 174 7.52 -3.86 -19.15
CA ALA A 174 7.29 -2.54 -18.57
C ALA A 174 6.57 -1.60 -19.55
N GLU A 175 6.86 -1.71 -20.87
CA GLU A 175 6.18 -0.94 -21.92
C GLU A 175 4.69 -1.24 -21.97
N GLU A 176 4.28 -2.52 -21.94
CA GLU A 176 2.86 -2.91 -21.88
C GLU A 176 2.19 -2.44 -20.59
N GLY A 177 2.88 -2.54 -19.45
CA GLY A 177 2.38 -2.06 -18.16
C GLY A 177 2.09 -0.57 -18.16
N PHE A 178 3.01 0.24 -18.66
CA PHE A 178 2.78 1.67 -18.82
C PHE A 178 1.83 2.02 -19.96
N GLY A 179 1.71 1.19 -20.98
CA GLY A 179 0.63 1.28 -21.98
C GLY A 179 -0.75 1.26 -21.32
N GLU A 180 -0.94 0.38 -20.33
CA GLU A 180 -2.17 0.34 -19.51
C GLU A 180 -2.37 1.65 -18.72
N VAL A 181 -1.30 2.18 -18.09
CA VAL A 181 -1.38 3.46 -17.36
C VAL A 181 -1.74 4.60 -18.29
N PHE A 182 -1.08 4.73 -19.46
CA PHE A 182 -1.36 5.78 -20.44
C PHE A 182 -2.78 5.73 -20.97
N ALA A 183 -3.32 4.53 -21.18
CA ALA A 183 -4.71 4.35 -21.60
C ALA A 183 -5.73 4.69 -20.50
N ASN A 184 -5.32 4.69 -19.24
CA ASN A 184 -6.21 4.83 -18.08
C ASN A 184 -5.64 5.80 -17.02
N MET A 185 -5.04 6.91 -17.45
CA MET A 185 -4.39 7.87 -16.55
C MET A 185 -5.27 8.26 -15.37
N ASP A 186 -6.54 8.56 -15.62
CA ASP A 186 -7.49 8.99 -14.59
C ASP A 186 -7.73 7.94 -13.50
N LYS A 187 -7.67 6.66 -13.85
CA LYS A 187 -7.83 5.54 -12.92
C LYS A 187 -6.72 5.50 -11.87
N TYR A 188 -5.51 5.90 -12.27
CA TYR A 188 -4.31 5.80 -11.43
C TYR A 188 -3.85 7.14 -10.85
N ASP A 189 -4.58 8.22 -11.11
CA ASP A 189 -4.28 9.58 -10.64
C ASP A 189 -4.80 9.79 -9.22
N LEU A 190 -3.91 9.74 -8.24
CA LEU A 190 -4.27 9.89 -6.82
C LEU A 190 -4.83 11.30 -6.52
N VAL A 191 -4.35 12.31 -7.24
CA VAL A 191 -4.83 13.70 -7.08
C VAL A 191 -6.27 13.83 -7.56
N LYS A 192 -6.65 13.17 -8.66
CA LYS A 192 -8.05 13.13 -9.13
C LYS A 192 -8.97 12.37 -8.17
N HIS A 193 -8.45 11.37 -7.47
CA HIS A 193 -9.20 10.63 -6.46
C HIS A 193 -9.26 11.33 -5.08
N ALA A 194 -8.65 12.51 -4.92
CA ALA A 194 -8.54 13.18 -3.63
C ALA A 194 -9.91 13.47 -2.99
N GLU A 195 -10.96 13.78 -3.77
CA GLU A 195 -12.31 13.98 -3.25
C GLU A 195 -12.84 12.71 -2.55
N ALA A 196 -12.78 11.57 -3.21
CA ALA A 196 -13.20 10.28 -2.63
C ALA A 196 -12.34 9.87 -1.43
N LEU A 197 -11.03 10.16 -1.49
CA LEU A 197 -10.07 9.88 -0.42
C LEU A 197 -10.22 10.84 0.78
N SER A 198 -10.78 12.03 0.60
CA SER A 198 -10.89 13.07 1.66
C SER A 198 -11.69 12.62 2.89
N ASN A 199 -12.56 11.60 2.72
CA ASN A 199 -13.36 11.02 3.79
C ASN A 199 -12.61 9.94 4.60
N LYS A 200 -11.35 9.65 4.26
CA LYS A 200 -10.52 8.66 4.96
C LYS A 200 -9.58 9.34 5.95
N ASN A 201 -9.12 8.56 6.93
CA ASN A 201 -8.04 8.94 7.82
C ASN A 201 -6.72 8.48 7.20
N ILE A 202 -5.92 9.41 6.70
CA ILE A 202 -4.72 9.12 5.92
C ILE A 202 -3.49 9.67 6.62
N LEU A 203 -2.48 8.81 6.80
CA LEU A 203 -1.12 9.21 7.14
C LEU A 203 -0.26 9.11 5.86
N ILE A 204 0.27 10.25 5.44
CA ILE A 204 1.17 10.36 4.29
C ILE A 204 2.58 10.49 4.83
N ILE A 205 3.49 9.60 4.40
CA ILE A 205 4.89 9.60 4.82
C ILE A 205 5.79 9.70 3.59
N GLY A 206 6.78 10.59 3.65
CA GLY A 206 7.77 10.76 2.59
C GLY A 206 9.19 10.90 3.15
N GLY A 207 10.19 10.80 2.27
CA GLY A 207 11.59 11.05 2.55
C GLY A 207 12.11 12.27 1.78
N TRP A 208 12.80 13.20 2.45
CA TRP A 208 13.40 14.36 1.77
C TRP A 208 14.50 13.99 0.77
N ARG A 209 15.16 12.84 0.98
CA ARG A 209 16.22 12.32 0.11
C ARG A 209 15.72 11.24 -0.85
N ASP A 210 14.39 10.99 -0.90
CA ASP A 210 13.77 10.07 -1.83
C ASP A 210 13.85 10.63 -3.26
N GLN A 211 14.58 9.93 -4.13
CA GLN A 211 14.75 10.30 -5.54
C GLN A 211 13.85 9.51 -6.49
N GLU A 212 13.13 8.51 -5.96
CA GLU A 212 12.19 7.68 -6.73
C GLU A 212 10.79 8.30 -6.68
N ASN A 213 10.26 8.49 -5.48
CA ASN A 213 8.95 9.11 -5.25
C ASN A 213 9.11 10.39 -4.44
N THR A 214 9.62 11.42 -5.11
CA THR A 214 9.98 12.69 -4.46
C THR A 214 8.79 13.35 -3.77
N VAL A 215 9.10 14.08 -2.71
CA VAL A 215 8.09 14.83 -1.93
C VAL A 215 7.30 15.79 -2.83
N GLU A 216 7.97 16.44 -3.78
CA GLU A 216 7.40 17.45 -4.67
C GLU A 216 6.41 16.86 -5.67
N HIS A 217 6.67 15.65 -6.19
CA HIS A 217 5.87 15.04 -7.25
C HIS A 217 4.78 14.09 -6.74
N HIS A 218 5.03 13.40 -5.62
CA HIS A 218 4.13 12.33 -5.17
C HIS A 218 3.45 12.62 -3.82
N ILE A 219 4.10 13.33 -2.91
CA ILE A 219 3.62 13.52 -1.55
C ILE A 219 2.82 14.81 -1.40
N LEU A 220 3.43 15.96 -1.72
CA LEU A 220 2.80 17.27 -1.56
C LEU A 220 1.58 17.49 -2.48
N PRO A 221 1.58 17.07 -3.75
CA PRO A 221 0.39 17.22 -4.61
C PRO A 221 -0.83 16.50 -4.05
N LEU A 222 -0.66 15.24 -3.61
CA LEU A 222 -1.73 14.47 -2.98
C LEU A 222 -2.23 15.14 -1.70
N TYR A 223 -1.31 15.52 -0.79
CA TYR A 223 -1.66 16.20 0.45
C TYR A 223 -2.47 17.48 0.20
N ARG A 224 -2.02 18.34 -0.73
CA ARG A 224 -2.70 19.58 -1.09
C ARG A 224 -4.08 19.33 -1.71
N ALA A 225 -4.19 18.31 -2.56
CA ALA A 225 -5.47 17.94 -3.17
C ALA A 225 -6.46 17.46 -2.09
N LEU A 226 -6.04 16.62 -1.15
CA LEU A 226 -6.86 16.21 -0.01
C LEU A 226 -7.32 17.39 0.83
N GLN A 227 -6.42 18.34 1.15
CA GLN A 227 -6.78 19.56 1.89
C GLN A 227 -7.80 20.41 1.11
N LYS A 228 -7.63 20.56 -0.20
CA LYS A 228 -8.56 21.30 -1.07
C LYS A 228 -9.97 20.70 -1.06
N HIS A 229 -10.08 19.38 -0.94
CA HIS A 229 -11.35 18.66 -0.82
C HIS A 229 -11.84 18.51 0.63
N GLY A 230 -11.26 19.28 1.56
CA GLY A 230 -11.74 19.36 2.95
C GLY A 230 -11.42 18.15 3.83
N ALA A 231 -10.38 17.38 3.49
CA ALA A 231 -9.96 16.25 4.32
C ALA A 231 -9.62 16.69 5.75
N LYS A 232 -10.35 16.16 6.73
CA LYS A 232 -10.22 16.53 8.15
C LYS A 232 -9.23 15.65 8.91
N GLN A 233 -8.92 14.48 8.40
CA GLN A 233 -8.11 13.44 9.06
C GLN A 233 -6.95 13.02 8.16
N VAL A 234 -6.22 14.00 7.65
CA VAL A 234 -4.99 13.77 6.89
C VAL A 234 -3.81 14.34 7.66
N GLN A 235 -2.77 13.52 7.81
CA GLN A 235 -1.49 13.90 8.41
C GLN A 235 -0.38 13.65 7.40
N ILE A 236 0.64 14.49 7.45
CA ILE A 236 1.85 14.35 6.65
C ILE A 236 3.06 14.32 7.58
N GLU A 237 3.98 13.41 7.33
CA GLU A 237 5.24 13.28 8.05
C GLU A 237 6.38 13.06 7.05
N ILE A 238 7.40 13.90 7.08
CA ILE A 238 8.53 13.80 6.16
C ILE A 238 9.81 13.61 6.97
N PHE A 239 10.48 12.50 6.70
CA PHE A 239 11.75 12.15 7.32
C PHE A 239 12.94 12.67 6.48
N ASP A 240 14.07 12.94 7.11
CA ASP A 240 15.34 13.07 6.39
C ASP A 240 15.85 11.66 6.04
N ALA A 241 15.28 11.08 4.99
CA ALA A 241 15.48 9.68 4.62
C ALA A 241 15.47 9.50 3.11
N ASP A 242 16.11 8.39 2.67
CA ASP A 242 16.00 7.83 1.32
C ASP A 242 14.64 7.12 1.10
N HIS A 243 14.44 6.59 -0.11
CA HIS A 243 13.23 5.83 -0.46
C HIS A 243 12.96 4.64 0.47
N SER A 244 14.01 3.95 0.93
CA SER A 244 13.93 2.76 1.78
C SER A 244 13.89 3.06 3.28
N PHE A 245 13.94 4.32 3.69
CA PHE A 245 13.99 4.75 5.10
C PHE A 245 15.11 4.05 5.88
N THR A 246 16.25 3.80 5.25
CA THR A 246 17.31 2.93 5.78
C THR A 246 17.76 3.33 7.18
N ASP A 247 17.97 4.61 7.42
CA ASP A 247 18.51 5.13 8.67
C ASP A 247 17.45 5.42 9.75
N VAL A 248 16.16 5.38 9.38
CA VAL A 248 15.03 5.81 10.23
C VAL A 248 13.91 4.78 10.36
N ARG A 249 14.14 3.51 10.01
CA ARG A 249 13.09 2.46 10.02
C ARG A 249 12.43 2.28 11.38
N ILE A 250 13.17 2.44 12.46
CA ILE A 250 12.62 2.35 13.82
C ILE A 250 11.68 3.53 14.07
N GLN A 251 12.12 4.76 13.79
CA GLN A 251 11.32 5.98 13.97
C GLN A 251 10.07 5.95 13.09
N LEU A 252 10.21 5.48 11.83
CA LEU A 252 9.08 5.25 10.92
C LEU A 252 8.05 4.30 11.53
N ALA A 253 8.49 3.14 12.00
CA ALA A 253 7.60 2.14 12.60
C ALA A 253 6.93 2.68 13.88
N ASP A 254 7.65 3.39 14.73
CA ASP A 254 7.12 4.01 15.96
C ASP A 254 6.08 5.09 15.65
N GLY A 255 6.32 5.91 14.64
CA GLY A 255 5.36 6.91 14.14
C GLY A 255 4.07 6.26 13.67
N ILE A 256 4.17 5.21 12.85
CA ILE A 256 3.03 4.45 12.34
C ILE A 256 2.25 3.79 13.50
N VAL A 257 2.93 3.11 14.41
CA VAL A 257 2.30 2.48 15.59
C VAL A 257 1.59 3.53 16.46
N SER A 258 2.24 4.66 16.71
CA SER A 258 1.65 5.78 17.45
C SER A 258 0.38 6.30 16.77
N TRP A 259 0.40 6.45 15.45
CA TRP A 259 -0.77 6.88 14.68
C TRP A 259 -1.87 5.82 14.69
N LEU A 260 -1.55 4.52 14.59
CA LEU A 260 -2.52 3.44 14.66
C LEU A 260 -3.23 3.36 16.02
N LYS A 261 -2.52 3.63 17.11
CA LYS A 261 -3.07 3.63 18.48
C LYS A 261 -3.99 4.82 18.79
N ARG A 262 -3.93 5.90 17.99
CA ARG A 262 -4.84 7.03 18.14
C ARG A 262 -6.23 6.63 17.66
N THR A 263 -7.22 6.71 18.54
CA THR A 263 -8.63 6.57 18.15
C THR A 263 -8.98 7.74 17.22
N PRO A 264 -9.59 7.52 16.04
CA PRO A 264 -10.11 8.63 15.25
C PRO A 264 -11.06 9.47 16.11
N SER A 265 -10.90 10.79 16.10
CA SER A 265 -11.79 11.67 16.85
C SER A 265 -13.24 11.41 16.44
N LYS A 266 -14.11 11.16 17.42
CA LYS A 266 -15.56 10.89 17.22
C LYS A 266 -16.35 12.07 16.61
N ASN A 267 -15.69 13.15 16.26
CA ASN A 267 -16.31 14.37 15.75
C ASN A 267 -16.45 14.37 14.24
N THR A 268 -17.30 13.55 13.67
CA THR A 268 -17.97 13.80 12.37
C THR A 268 -18.97 12.68 12.04
N MET A 269 -19.86 12.37 12.99
CA MET A 269 -21.13 11.72 12.65
C MET A 269 -22.25 12.64 13.15
N ALA A 270 -22.45 13.77 12.50
CA ALA A 270 -23.65 14.56 12.63
C ALA A 270 -23.77 15.48 11.41
N SER A 271 -24.72 15.17 10.63
CA SER A 271 -25.52 15.85 9.63
C SER A 271 -25.34 15.41 8.20
#